data_2480581b399ab00aabe3731a234563c4
#
_entry.id   2480581b399ab00aabe3731a234563c4
#
_cell.length_a   1.000
_cell.length_b   1.000
_cell.length_c   1.000
_cell.angle_alpha   90.00
_cell.angle_beta   90.00
_cell.angle_gamma   90.00
#
_symmetry.space_group_name_H-M   'P 1'
#
loop_
_entity.id
_entity.type
_entity.pdbx_description
1 polymer ?
#
loop_
_entity_poly.entity_id
_entity_poly.type
_entity_poly.pdbx_seq_one_letter_code
_entity_poly.pdbx_strand_id
1 'polypeptide(L)'
;MIRRLAIVLLLGVAAATLPARAQAPAPFDGNLQRLAEIMGALHYLRALCGANEGQKWRNEIQALIEAEAPAGDRRARMVASFNRGYRVFQQTYRTCTPAAELVIRRYLEEGSKIARDVTARYAN
;
A
#
# COMPACT_ATOMS: atom_id res chain seq x y z
N MET A 1 6.08 -76.62 0.16
CA MET A 1 6.27 -75.42 -0.68
C MET A 1 5.44 -74.31 -0.10
N ILE A 2 6.10 -73.42 0.58
CA ILE A 2 5.42 -72.29 1.25
C ILE A 2 5.65 -71.05 0.38
N ARG A 3 4.58 -70.59 -0.28
CA ARG A 3 4.58 -69.31 -1.02
C ARG A 3 4.39 -68.19 0.01
N ARG A 4 5.43 -67.45 0.30
CA ARG A 4 5.33 -66.24 1.07
C ARG A 4 4.88 -65.12 0.15
N LEU A 5 3.64 -64.72 0.27
CA LEU A 5 3.13 -63.45 -0.30
C LEU A 5 3.63 -62.28 0.57
N ALA A 6 4.54 -61.52 0.01
CA ALA A 6 4.93 -60.24 0.62
C ALA A 6 3.92 -59.19 0.15
N ILE A 7 3.07 -58.74 1.10
CA ILE A 7 2.17 -57.60 0.87
C ILE A 7 3.00 -56.36 1.15
N VAL A 8 3.37 -55.65 0.08
CA VAL A 8 3.99 -54.33 0.17
C VAL A 8 2.86 -53.32 0.42
N LEU A 9 2.77 -52.82 1.65
CA LEU A 9 1.86 -51.77 2.00
C LEU A 9 2.49 -50.42 1.55
N LEU A 10 2.05 -49.91 0.41
CA LEU A 10 2.36 -48.56 -0.06
C LEU A 10 1.54 -47.57 0.79
N LEU A 11 2.18 -47.00 1.86
CA LEU A 11 1.65 -45.84 2.53
C LEU A 11 1.82 -44.63 1.63
N GLY A 12 0.75 -44.27 0.92
CA GLY A 12 0.65 -43.03 0.21
C GLY A 12 0.53 -41.87 1.21
N VAL A 13 1.63 -41.14 1.39
CA VAL A 13 1.58 -39.88 2.10
C VAL A 13 0.86 -38.88 1.19
N ALA A 14 -0.44 -38.68 1.42
CA ALA A 14 -1.17 -37.57 0.82
C ALA A 14 -0.65 -36.29 1.47
N ALA A 15 0.30 -35.62 0.82
CA ALA A 15 0.68 -34.26 1.17
C ALA A 15 -0.55 -33.38 0.93
N ALA A 16 -1.28 -33.05 1.99
CA ALA A 16 -2.34 -32.08 1.94
C ALA A 16 -1.70 -30.71 1.66
N THR A 17 -1.71 -30.30 0.38
CA THR A 17 -1.36 -28.95 0.00
C THR A 17 -2.46 -28.01 0.50
N LEU A 18 -2.23 -27.40 1.66
CA LEU A 18 -3.09 -26.36 2.14
C LEU A 18 -3.00 -25.19 1.13
N PRO A 19 -4.14 -24.66 0.61
CA PRO A 19 -4.10 -23.49 -0.22
C PRO A 19 -3.45 -22.35 0.57
N ALA A 20 -2.45 -21.69 -0.03
CA ALA A 20 -1.86 -20.49 0.55
C ALA A 20 -3.00 -19.48 0.78
N ARG A 21 -3.31 -19.20 2.04
CA ARG A 21 -4.29 -18.15 2.35
C ARG A 21 -3.74 -16.84 1.82
N ALA A 22 -4.44 -16.22 0.86
CA ALA A 22 -4.25 -14.82 0.57
C ALA A 22 -4.35 -14.05 1.89
N GLN A 23 -3.34 -13.22 2.21
CA GLN A 23 -3.37 -12.41 3.42
C GLN A 23 -4.67 -11.62 3.44
N ALA A 24 -5.49 -11.80 4.46
CA ALA A 24 -6.67 -10.98 4.66
C ALA A 24 -6.24 -9.52 4.80
N PRO A 25 -6.92 -8.56 4.14
CA PRO A 25 -6.61 -7.14 4.31
C PRO A 25 -6.68 -6.77 5.79
N ALA A 26 -5.69 -6.00 6.26
CA ALA A 26 -5.76 -5.43 7.59
C ALA A 26 -6.88 -4.38 7.66
N PRO A 27 -7.53 -4.16 8.83
CA PRO A 27 -8.66 -3.23 8.94
C PRO A 27 -8.37 -1.80 8.48
N PHE A 28 -7.12 -1.38 8.50
CA PHE A 28 -6.68 -0.04 8.11
C PHE A 28 -6.05 0.02 6.70
N ASP A 29 -6.08 -1.06 5.92
CA ASP A 29 -5.47 -1.09 4.58
C ASP A 29 -6.10 -0.06 3.64
N GLY A 30 -7.41 0.15 3.73
CA GLY A 30 -8.09 1.20 2.97
C GLY A 30 -7.55 2.59 3.31
N ASN A 31 -7.32 2.88 4.57
CA ASN A 31 -6.73 4.14 5.03
C ASN A 31 -5.29 4.30 4.56
N LEU A 32 -4.49 3.23 4.60
CA LEU A 32 -3.11 3.26 4.13
C LEU A 32 -3.03 3.50 2.62
N GLN A 33 -3.89 2.87 1.84
CA GLN A 33 -3.97 3.10 0.40
C GLN A 33 -4.41 4.54 0.08
N ARG A 34 -5.39 5.07 0.81
CA ARG A 34 -5.81 6.46 0.65
C ARG A 34 -4.70 7.43 1.02
N LEU A 35 -3.98 7.16 2.10
CA LEU A 35 -2.81 7.97 2.49
C LEU A 35 -1.73 7.95 1.41
N ALA A 36 -1.43 6.78 0.85
CA ALA A 36 -0.47 6.65 -0.25
C ALA A 36 -0.90 7.47 -1.47
N GLU A 37 -2.17 7.43 -1.84
CA GLU A 37 -2.73 8.23 -2.94
C GLU A 37 -2.59 9.75 -2.69
N ILE A 38 -2.91 10.19 -1.48
CA ILE A 38 -2.72 11.58 -1.05
C ILE A 38 -1.25 12.00 -1.17
N MET A 39 -0.33 11.17 -0.71
CA MET A 39 1.10 11.45 -0.78
C MET A 39 1.58 11.57 -2.24
N GLY A 40 1.08 10.74 -3.13
CA GLY A 40 1.37 10.83 -4.57
C GLY A 40 0.84 12.13 -5.19
N ALA A 41 -0.38 12.51 -4.85
CA ALA A 41 -0.98 13.77 -5.26
C ALA A 41 -0.18 14.97 -4.76
N LEU A 42 0.20 14.97 -3.49
CA LEU A 42 1.00 16.05 -2.89
C LEU A 42 2.40 16.12 -3.49
N HIS A 43 3.00 14.98 -3.84
CA HIS A 43 4.30 14.96 -4.51
C HIS A 43 4.27 15.74 -5.83
N TYR A 44 3.20 15.61 -6.60
CA TYR A 44 3.03 16.38 -7.82
C TYR A 44 2.62 17.84 -7.56
N LEU A 45 1.55 18.04 -6.80
CA LEU A 45 0.92 19.35 -6.64
C LEU A 45 1.80 20.35 -5.90
N ARG A 46 2.50 19.92 -4.86
CA ARG A 46 3.36 20.84 -4.11
C ARG A 46 4.55 21.32 -4.93
N ALA A 47 5.15 20.45 -5.72
CA ALA A 47 6.20 20.84 -6.67
C ALA A 47 5.66 21.82 -7.73
N LEU A 48 4.47 21.53 -8.26
CA LEU A 48 3.78 22.39 -9.22
C LEU A 48 3.54 23.80 -8.66
N CYS A 49 3.18 23.89 -7.38
CA CYS A 49 2.87 25.15 -6.68
C CYS A 49 4.08 25.78 -5.99
N GLY A 50 5.30 25.38 -6.33
CA GLY A 50 6.53 26.07 -5.94
C GLY A 50 7.17 25.57 -4.65
N ALA A 51 6.67 24.50 -4.03
CA ALA A 51 7.34 23.90 -2.89
C ALA A 51 8.61 23.16 -3.35
N ASN A 52 9.75 23.49 -2.76
CA ASN A 52 11.02 22.84 -3.08
C ASN A 52 11.31 21.73 -2.07
N GLU A 53 10.57 20.63 -2.19
CA GLU A 53 10.63 19.50 -1.25
C GLU A 53 11.38 18.29 -1.82
N GLY A 54 11.78 18.32 -3.09
CA GLY A 54 12.54 17.23 -3.75
C GLY A 54 11.81 15.89 -3.66
N GLN A 55 12.47 14.90 -3.05
CA GLN A 55 11.96 13.53 -2.92
C GLN A 55 11.24 13.26 -1.59
N LYS A 56 10.89 14.30 -0.83
CA LYS A 56 10.27 14.16 0.49
C LYS A 56 9.10 13.16 0.49
N TRP A 57 8.13 13.34 -0.39
CA TRP A 57 6.92 12.51 -0.44
C TRP A 57 7.21 11.07 -0.88
N ARG A 58 8.16 10.88 -1.80
CA ARG A 58 8.63 9.55 -2.18
C ARG A 58 9.34 8.84 -1.04
N ASN A 59 10.17 9.55 -0.30
CA ASN A 59 10.86 8.97 0.84
C ASN A 59 9.89 8.62 1.97
N GLU A 60 8.87 9.44 2.20
CA GLU A 60 7.86 9.18 3.22
C GLU A 60 6.99 7.96 2.86
N ILE A 61 6.53 7.84 1.62
CA ILE A 61 5.78 6.65 1.22
C ILE A 61 6.63 5.39 1.25
N GLN A 62 7.90 5.48 0.90
CA GLN A 62 8.82 4.35 0.97
C GLN A 62 8.96 3.86 2.41
N ALA A 63 9.15 4.76 3.36
CA ALA A 63 9.23 4.42 4.78
C ALA A 63 7.93 3.79 5.29
N LEU A 64 6.78 4.33 4.89
CA LEU A 64 5.48 3.79 5.26
C LEU A 64 5.27 2.38 4.70
N ILE A 65 5.63 2.15 3.44
CA ILE A 65 5.53 0.83 2.81
C ILE A 65 6.42 -0.19 3.53
N GLU A 66 7.66 0.17 3.85
CA GLU A 66 8.58 -0.72 4.56
C GLU A 66 8.07 -1.08 5.96
N ALA A 67 7.40 -0.15 6.63
CA ALA A 67 6.84 -0.39 7.95
C ALA A 67 5.56 -1.24 7.92
N GLU A 68 4.66 -0.98 6.95
CA GLU A 68 3.29 -1.51 6.98
C GLU A 68 3.02 -2.61 5.95
N ALA A 69 3.70 -2.58 4.82
CA ALA A 69 3.45 -3.48 3.71
C ALA A 69 4.75 -3.81 2.94
N PRO A 70 5.76 -4.44 3.61
CA PRO A 70 7.09 -4.60 3.02
C PRO A 70 7.15 -5.54 1.82
N ALA A 71 6.12 -6.36 1.60
CA ALA A 71 6.12 -7.34 0.52
C ALA A 71 4.70 -7.67 0.04
N GLY A 72 4.61 -8.34 -1.11
CA GLY A 72 3.38 -8.93 -1.64
C GLY A 72 2.37 -7.92 -2.15
N ASP A 73 1.11 -8.34 -2.17
CA ASP A 73 0.00 -7.56 -2.74
C ASP A 73 -0.27 -6.25 -1.99
N ARG A 74 -0.07 -6.22 -0.69
CA ARG A 74 -0.24 -5.00 0.10
C ARG A 74 0.74 -3.92 -0.34
N ARG A 75 2.01 -4.29 -0.55
CA ARG A 75 3.04 -3.39 -1.09
C ARG A 75 2.63 -2.89 -2.48
N ALA A 76 2.26 -3.80 -3.36
CA ALA A 76 1.85 -3.46 -4.73
C ALA A 76 0.68 -2.48 -4.76
N ARG A 77 -0.32 -2.66 -3.90
CA ARG A 77 -1.48 -1.76 -3.80
C ARG A 77 -1.09 -0.37 -3.30
N MET A 78 -0.20 -0.27 -2.34
CA MET A 78 0.27 1.02 -1.83
C MET A 78 1.07 1.78 -2.89
N VAL A 79 1.97 1.10 -3.59
CA VAL A 79 2.73 1.69 -4.71
C VAL A 79 1.79 2.16 -5.82
N ALA A 80 0.81 1.33 -6.20
CA ALA A 80 -0.17 1.69 -7.22
C ALA A 80 -1.03 2.89 -6.80
N SER A 81 -1.41 2.98 -5.53
CA SER A 81 -2.19 4.11 -4.99
C SER A 81 -1.40 5.42 -5.05
N PHE A 82 -0.14 5.41 -4.65
CA PHE A 82 0.73 6.58 -4.76
C PHE A 82 0.85 7.04 -6.23
N ASN A 83 1.14 6.12 -7.12
CA ASN A 83 1.29 6.40 -8.54
C ASN A 83 -0.01 6.95 -9.15
N ARG A 84 -1.16 6.42 -8.74
CA ARG A 84 -2.47 6.93 -9.19
C ARG A 84 -2.70 8.36 -8.74
N GLY A 85 -2.43 8.67 -7.48
CA GLY A 85 -2.55 10.05 -6.96
C GLY A 85 -1.68 11.04 -7.74
N TYR A 86 -0.44 10.68 -8.01
CA TYR A 86 0.46 11.48 -8.83
C TYR A 86 -0.08 11.71 -10.24
N ARG A 87 -0.46 10.65 -10.94
CA ARG A 87 -0.90 10.71 -12.35
C ARG A 87 -2.20 11.46 -12.55
N VAL A 88 -3.17 11.28 -11.66
CA VAL A 88 -4.47 11.95 -11.76
C VAL A 88 -4.28 13.47 -11.78
N PHE A 89 -3.48 13.99 -10.88
CA PHE A 89 -3.24 15.43 -10.79
C PHE A 89 -2.27 15.94 -11.85
N GLN A 90 -1.29 15.13 -12.24
CA GLN A 90 -0.42 15.45 -13.38
C GLN A 90 -1.22 15.65 -14.69
N GLN A 91 -2.27 14.86 -14.88
CA GLN A 91 -3.16 15.00 -16.05
C GLN A 91 -4.15 16.15 -15.92
N THR A 92 -4.52 16.52 -14.70
CA THR A 92 -5.53 17.54 -14.41
C THR A 92 -4.95 18.96 -14.39
N TYR A 93 -3.79 19.13 -13.76
CA TYR A 93 -3.18 20.45 -13.57
C TYR A 93 -1.80 20.52 -14.20
N ARG A 94 -1.59 21.48 -15.09
CA ARG A 94 -0.29 21.79 -15.70
C ARG A 94 0.37 23.03 -15.10
N THR A 95 -0.42 23.85 -14.43
CA THR A 95 0.01 25.06 -13.72
C THR A 95 -0.63 25.10 -12.34
N CYS A 96 0.00 25.80 -11.41
CA CYS A 96 -0.58 26.03 -10.09
C CYS A 96 -1.77 26.98 -10.20
N THR A 97 -2.96 26.45 -9.95
CA THR A 97 -4.22 27.20 -9.95
C THR A 97 -4.77 27.31 -8.53
N PRO A 98 -5.73 28.23 -8.26
CA PRO A 98 -6.43 28.25 -6.96
C PRO A 98 -7.09 26.91 -6.60
N ALA A 99 -7.59 26.17 -7.60
CA ALA A 99 -8.15 24.83 -7.40
C ALA A 99 -7.07 23.83 -6.98
N ALA A 100 -5.89 23.87 -7.59
CA ALA A 100 -4.76 23.01 -7.18
C ALA A 100 -4.32 23.31 -5.74
N GLU A 101 -4.24 24.57 -5.35
CA GLU A 101 -3.91 24.98 -3.97
C GLU A 101 -4.97 24.52 -2.98
N LEU A 102 -6.24 24.55 -3.36
CA LEU A 102 -7.32 24.03 -2.50
C LEU A 102 -7.18 22.51 -2.29
N VAL A 103 -6.86 21.75 -3.34
CA VAL A 103 -6.60 20.32 -3.22
C VAL A 103 -5.44 20.07 -2.28
N ILE A 104 -4.34 20.81 -2.39
CA ILE A 104 -3.20 20.70 -1.49
C ILE A 104 -3.64 20.84 -0.03
N ARG A 105 -4.37 21.90 0.31
CA ARG A 105 -4.83 22.13 1.68
C ARG A 105 -5.72 21.00 2.19
N ARG A 106 -6.68 20.57 1.39
CA ARG A 106 -7.60 19.48 1.75
C ARG A 106 -6.86 18.16 1.94
N TYR A 107 -5.91 17.86 1.08
CA TYR A 107 -5.15 16.61 1.15
C TYR A 107 -4.16 16.59 2.31
N LEU A 108 -3.53 17.71 2.64
CA LEU A 108 -2.72 17.82 3.85
C LEU A 108 -3.56 17.57 5.12
N GLU A 109 -4.76 18.12 5.17
CA GLU A 109 -5.70 17.94 6.28
C GLU A 109 -6.19 16.49 6.39
N GLU A 110 -6.67 15.92 5.28
CA GLU A 110 -7.13 14.53 5.23
C GLU A 110 -6.00 13.54 5.54
N GLY A 111 -4.83 13.74 4.95
CA GLY A 111 -3.67 12.89 5.19
C GLY A 111 -3.21 12.92 6.64
N SER A 112 -3.20 14.09 7.27
CA SER A 112 -2.89 14.24 8.70
C SER A 112 -3.89 13.50 9.58
N LYS A 113 -5.17 13.59 9.25
CA LYS A 113 -6.23 12.86 9.98
C LYS A 113 -6.05 11.35 9.85
N ILE A 114 -5.84 10.84 8.66
CA ILE A 114 -5.62 9.41 8.43
C ILE A 114 -4.38 8.94 9.20
N ALA A 115 -3.28 9.68 9.15
CA ALA A 115 -2.06 9.34 9.86
C ALA A 115 -2.29 9.26 11.37
N ARG A 116 -3.05 10.19 11.95
CA ARG A 116 -3.43 10.14 13.38
C ARG A 116 -4.30 8.93 13.69
N ASP A 117 -5.29 8.63 12.86
CA ASP A 117 -6.21 7.50 13.07
C ASP A 117 -5.46 6.15 13.01
N VAL A 118 -4.55 6.00 12.06
CA VAL A 118 -3.71 4.80 11.96
C VAL A 118 -2.78 4.67 13.15
N THR A 119 -2.10 5.74 13.55
CA THR A 119 -1.19 5.75 14.69
C THR A 119 -1.92 5.42 16.00
N ALA A 120 -3.12 5.95 16.20
CA ALA A 120 -3.93 5.69 17.40
C ALA A 120 -4.27 4.19 17.56
N ARG A 121 -4.40 3.43 16.46
CA ARG A 121 -4.67 1.99 16.50
C ARG A 121 -3.49 1.17 17.03
N TYR A 122 -2.28 1.67 16.88
CA TYR A 122 -1.07 1.02 17.39
C TYR A 122 -0.74 1.40 18.84
N ALA A 123 -1.32 2.49 19.34
CA ALA A 123 -1.05 2.99 20.68
C ALA A 123 -1.84 2.28 21.81
N ASN A 124 -2.77 1.40 21.44
CA ASN A 124 -3.62 0.65 22.38
C ASN A 124 -3.22 -0.82 22.47
#